data_a914afe0aa898408e3143ebe90c995a5
#
_entry.id   a914afe0aa898408e3143ebe90c995a5
#
_cell.length_a   1.000
_cell.length_b   1.000
_cell.length_c   1.000
_cell.angle_alpha   90.00
_cell.angle_beta   90.00
_cell.angle_gamma   90.00
#
_symmetry.space_group_name_H-M   'P 1'
#
loop_
_entity.id
_entity.type
_entity.pdbx_description
1 polymer ?
#
loop_
_entity_poly.entity_id
_entity_poly.type
_entity_poly.pdbx_seq_one_letter_code
_entity_poly.pdbx_strand_id
1 'polypeptide(L)'
;VQATIDYLKNNPNVDSSNIGIVGFCFGGMVSYLGSTNPDISASAVFYGGGILPRPDAAEGTPRLLDSTADAVQAPIIGFWGDQDGGIPVSNVQEIESVLKSKGKTIENHIYEGAGHGFFCDDRGSYNENAANDSWPKALAFFAEHLK
;
A
#
# COMPACT_ATOMS: atom_id res chain seq x y z
N VAL A 1 -1.41 -6.02 -13.47
CA VAL A 1 -0.21 -6.35 -12.65
C VAL A 1 0.54 -7.51 -13.27
N GLN A 2 -0.06 -8.71 -13.45
CA GLN A 2 0.68 -9.91 -13.92
C GLN A 2 1.40 -9.68 -15.26
N ALA A 3 0.73 -9.14 -16.27
CA ALA A 3 1.36 -8.89 -17.56
C ALA A 3 2.59 -7.97 -17.49
N THR A 4 2.59 -7.00 -16.54
CA THR A 4 3.76 -6.15 -16.30
C THR A 4 4.89 -6.92 -15.63
N ILE A 5 4.56 -7.78 -14.67
CA ILE A 5 5.54 -8.67 -14.01
C ILE A 5 6.18 -9.60 -15.06
N ASP A 6 5.36 -10.23 -15.91
CA ASP A 6 5.84 -11.12 -16.95
C ASP A 6 6.78 -10.40 -17.93
N TYR A 7 6.44 -9.15 -18.29
CA TYR A 7 7.31 -8.32 -19.12
C TYR A 7 8.65 -8.02 -18.42
N LEU A 8 8.62 -7.63 -17.15
CA LEU A 8 9.83 -7.34 -16.38
C LEU A 8 10.71 -8.59 -16.23
N LYS A 9 10.11 -9.74 -15.95
CA LYS A 9 10.83 -11.02 -15.81
C LYS A 9 11.54 -11.47 -17.10
N ASN A 10 11.01 -11.06 -18.25
CA ASN A 10 11.62 -11.35 -19.55
C ASN A 10 12.57 -10.26 -20.05
N ASN A 11 12.74 -9.16 -19.30
CA ASN A 11 13.65 -8.07 -19.68
C ASN A 11 15.06 -8.35 -19.14
N PRO A 12 16.10 -8.47 -20.00
CA PRO A 12 17.46 -8.80 -19.58
C PRO A 12 18.14 -7.72 -18.72
N ASN A 13 17.56 -6.52 -18.63
CA ASN A 13 18.06 -5.42 -17.81
C ASN A 13 17.41 -5.34 -16.44
N VAL A 14 16.52 -6.29 -16.09
CA VAL A 14 15.79 -6.33 -14.82
C VAL A 14 16.24 -7.53 -14.01
N ASP A 15 16.50 -7.32 -12.72
CA ASP A 15 16.61 -8.42 -11.78
C ASP A 15 15.20 -8.95 -11.46
N SER A 16 14.84 -10.03 -12.10
CA SER A 16 13.51 -10.62 -12.03
C SER A 16 13.17 -11.26 -10.67
N SER A 17 14.16 -11.42 -9.79
CA SER A 17 13.98 -11.94 -8.43
C SER A 17 13.60 -10.85 -7.42
N ASN A 18 13.75 -9.58 -7.80
CA ASN A 18 13.61 -8.43 -6.91
C ASN A 18 12.66 -7.36 -7.47
N ILE A 19 11.40 -7.70 -7.64
CA ILE A 19 10.37 -6.79 -8.15
C ILE A 19 9.58 -6.19 -6.99
N GLY A 20 9.63 -4.86 -6.85
CA GLY A 20 8.77 -4.10 -5.94
C GLY A 20 7.57 -3.49 -6.64
N ILE A 21 6.53 -3.19 -5.87
CA ILE A 21 5.35 -2.46 -6.36
C ILE A 21 5.06 -1.27 -5.46
N VAL A 22 4.77 -0.11 -6.07
CA VAL A 22 4.31 1.09 -5.38
C VAL A 22 3.06 1.62 -6.05
N GLY A 23 2.14 2.13 -5.27
CA GLY A 23 0.92 2.70 -5.82
C GLY A 23 0.26 3.73 -4.92
N PHE A 24 -0.49 4.64 -5.54
CA PHE A 24 -1.13 5.80 -4.94
C PHE A 24 -2.64 5.74 -5.17
N CYS A 25 -3.46 6.04 -4.17
CA CYS A 25 -4.90 6.03 -4.26
C CYS A 25 -5.43 4.65 -4.70
N PHE A 26 -6.13 4.55 -5.84
CA PHE A 26 -6.50 3.28 -6.46
C PHE A 26 -5.27 2.38 -6.71
N GLY A 27 -4.15 2.98 -7.17
CA GLY A 27 -2.88 2.28 -7.31
C GLY A 27 -2.34 1.74 -5.98
N GLY A 28 -2.63 2.39 -4.85
CA GLY A 28 -2.30 1.89 -3.52
C GLY A 28 -3.04 0.59 -3.20
N MET A 29 -4.34 0.50 -3.52
CA MET A 29 -5.09 -0.76 -3.42
C MET A 29 -4.50 -1.84 -4.35
N VAL A 30 -4.13 -1.47 -5.57
CA VAL A 30 -3.49 -2.40 -6.53
C VAL A 30 -2.13 -2.86 -5.99
N SER A 31 -1.37 -1.98 -5.33
CA SER A 31 -0.11 -2.33 -4.66
C SER A 31 -0.32 -3.30 -3.51
N TYR A 32 -1.36 -3.06 -2.68
CA TYR A 32 -1.77 -4.02 -1.65
C TYR A 32 -2.10 -5.39 -2.26
N LEU A 33 -2.92 -5.43 -3.31
CA LEU A 33 -3.22 -6.69 -4.02
C LEU A 33 -1.97 -7.31 -4.64
N GLY A 34 -1.03 -6.50 -5.11
CA GLY A 34 0.26 -6.96 -5.62
C GLY A 34 1.06 -7.74 -4.58
N SER A 35 0.93 -7.41 -3.28
CA SER A 35 1.61 -8.14 -2.21
C SER A 35 1.18 -9.60 -2.05
N THR A 36 0.06 -10.00 -2.66
CA THR A 36 -0.38 -11.41 -2.71
C THR A 36 0.29 -12.20 -3.84
N ASN A 37 0.99 -11.51 -4.75
CA ASN A 37 1.65 -12.15 -5.88
C ASN A 37 3.03 -12.66 -5.48
N PRO A 38 3.36 -13.94 -5.72
CA PRO A 38 4.65 -14.52 -5.33
C PRO A 38 5.87 -13.93 -6.04
N ASP A 39 5.66 -13.21 -7.14
CA ASP A 39 6.72 -12.55 -7.90
C ASP A 39 7.01 -11.12 -7.39
N ILE A 40 6.28 -10.62 -6.38
CA ILE A 40 6.50 -9.32 -5.75
C ILE A 40 7.26 -9.52 -4.43
N SER A 41 8.39 -8.84 -4.31
CA SER A 41 9.27 -8.92 -3.14
C SER A 41 8.99 -7.84 -2.08
N ALA A 42 8.38 -6.71 -2.46
CA ALA A 42 8.02 -5.63 -1.53
C ALA A 42 6.88 -4.77 -2.10
N SER A 43 6.01 -4.24 -1.23
CA SER A 43 4.86 -3.41 -1.61
C SER A 43 4.80 -2.13 -0.80
N ALA A 44 4.74 -0.97 -1.47
CA ALA A 44 4.48 0.32 -0.84
C ALA A 44 3.09 0.84 -1.23
N VAL A 45 2.28 1.14 -0.21
CA VAL A 45 0.87 1.50 -0.35
C VAL A 45 0.66 2.94 0.12
N PHE A 46 0.40 3.87 -0.78
CA PHE A 46 0.05 5.24 -0.45
C PHE A 46 -1.47 5.43 -0.51
N TYR A 47 -2.07 5.73 0.65
CA TYR A 47 -3.52 5.99 0.80
C TYR A 47 -4.39 5.07 -0.07
N GLY A 48 -4.15 3.75 0.01
CA GLY A 48 -4.85 2.73 -0.77
C GLY A 48 -6.27 2.49 -0.29
N GLY A 49 -7.25 3.18 -0.88
CA GLY A 49 -8.65 2.99 -0.58
C GLY A 49 -9.21 1.67 -1.13
N GLY A 50 -10.28 1.15 -0.49
CA GLY A 50 -10.97 -0.06 -0.96
C GLY A 50 -10.43 -1.39 -0.43
N ILE A 51 -9.40 -1.38 0.41
CA ILE A 51 -8.96 -2.58 1.17
C ILE A 51 -10.03 -2.93 2.21
N LEU A 52 -10.56 -1.92 2.87
CA LEU A 52 -11.78 -1.97 3.68
C LEU A 52 -12.82 -0.99 3.13
N PRO A 53 -14.11 -1.22 3.37
CA PRO A 53 -15.17 -0.30 2.96
C PRO A 53 -14.96 1.09 3.54
N ARG A 54 -15.39 2.10 2.80
CA ARG A 54 -15.49 3.48 3.29
C ARG A 54 -16.55 3.58 4.37
N PRO A 55 -16.52 4.61 5.24
CA PRO A 55 -17.52 4.79 6.31
C PRO A 55 -18.96 4.94 5.80
N ASP A 56 -19.12 5.46 4.58
CA ASP A 56 -20.42 5.68 3.92
C ASP A 56 -20.83 4.54 2.98
N ALA A 57 -20.10 3.43 2.98
CA ALA A 57 -20.41 2.29 2.14
C ALA A 57 -21.71 1.58 2.58
N ALA A 58 -22.44 1.02 1.62
CA ALA A 58 -23.63 0.23 1.90
C ALA A 58 -23.30 -0.98 2.79
N GLU A 59 -24.25 -1.36 3.64
CA GLU A 59 -24.14 -2.60 4.42
C GLU A 59 -23.90 -3.81 3.49
N GLY A 60 -23.00 -4.69 3.87
CA GLY A 60 -22.61 -5.86 3.07
C GLY A 60 -21.61 -5.56 1.94
N THR A 61 -21.08 -4.33 1.85
CA THR A 61 -19.97 -4.05 0.92
C THR A 61 -18.81 -5.00 1.20
N PRO A 62 -18.29 -5.71 0.18
CA PRO A 62 -17.19 -6.66 0.35
C PRO A 62 -15.94 -6.02 0.96
N ARG A 63 -15.32 -6.74 1.88
CA ARG A 63 -14.06 -6.36 2.53
C ARG A 63 -12.94 -7.11 1.83
N LEU A 64 -12.13 -6.39 1.04
CA LEU A 64 -11.03 -6.99 0.29
C LEU A 64 -10.01 -7.66 1.22
N LEU A 65 -9.77 -7.05 2.38
CA LEU A 65 -8.90 -7.58 3.42
C LEU A 65 -9.25 -9.03 3.80
N ASP A 66 -10.54 -9.32 4.01
CA ASP A 66 -11.00 -10.63 4.49
C ASP A 66 -10.73 -11.75 3.48
N SER A 67 -10.78 -11.43 2.19
CA SER A 67 -10.55 -12.39 1.11
C SER A 67 -9.07 -12.54 0.70
N THR A 68 -8.20 -11.60 1.10
CA THR A 68 -6.83 -11.54 0.58
C THR A 68 -5.75 -11.63 1.65
N ALA A 69 -6.07 -11.37 2.93
CA ALA A 69 -5.08 -11.28 4.00
C ALA A 69 -4.20 -12.54 4.14
N ASP A 70 -4.78 -13.74 3.95
CA ASP A 70 -4.02 -15.00 4.02
C ASP A 70 -3.03 -15.14 2.86
N ALA A 71 -3.38 -14.59 1.70
CA ALA A 71 -2.57 -14.67 0.49
C ALA A 71 -1.41 -13.66 0.44
N VAL A 72 -1.39 -12.64 1.30
CA VAL A 72 -0.28 -11.67 1.37
C VAL A 72 1.03 -12.41 1.64
N GLN A 73 2.05 -12.14 0.82
CA GLN A 73 3.39 -12.76 0.89
C GLN A 73 4.48 -11.69 1.02
N ALA A 74 4.43 -10.66 0.18
CA ALA A 74 5.40 -9.58 0.24
C ALA A 74 5.19 -8.71 1.49
N PRO A 75 6.26 -8.24 2.13
CA PRO A 75 6.18 -7.21 3.16
C PRO A 75 5.55 -5.93 2.59
N ILE A 76 4.81 -5.23 3.44
CA ILE A 76 4.07 -4.02 3.08
C ILE A 76 4.52 -2.85 3.94
N ILE A 77 4.77 -1.69 3.31
CA ILE A 77 4.81 -0.40 3.99
C ILE A 77 3.62 0.46 3.53
N GLY A 78 2.87 1.03 4.47
CA GLY A 78 1.69 1.83 4.22
C GLY A 78 1.84 3.28 4.69
N PHE A 79 1.33 4.23 3.90
CA PHE A 79 1.37 5.67 4.19
C PHE A 79 -0.04 6.25 4.09
N TRP A 80 -0.52 6.83 5.19
CA TRP A 80 -1.92 7.21 5.38
C TRP A 80 -2.03 8.61 5.98
N GLY A 81 -3.11 9.31 5.68
CA GLY A 81 -3.43 10.59 6.33
C GLY A 81 -4.55 10.41 7.36
N ASP A 82 -4.46 11.06 8.50
CA ASP A 82 -5.50 11.03 9.55
C ASP A 82 -6.75 11.83 9.19
N GLN A 83 -6.65 12.72 8.19
CA GLN A 83 -7.76 13.52 7.65
C GLN A 83 -8.35 12.90 6.37
N ASP A 84 -8.02 11.65 6.04
CA ASP A 84 -8.63 10.94 4.90
C ASP A 84 -10.04 10.45 5.25
N GLY A 85 -11.06 11.17 4.82
CA GLY A 85 -12.46 10.81 5.08
C GLY A 85 -12.91 9.49 4.43
N GLY A 86 -12.16 8.97 3.47
CA GLY A 86 -12.45 7.69 2.81
C GLY A 86 -11.71 6.50 3.43
N ILE A 87 -10.64 6.76 4.20
CA ILE A 87 -9.80 5.74 4.83
C ILE A 87 -9.52 6.17 6.27
N PRO A 88 -10.46 5.96 7.19
CA PRO A 88 -10.29 6.36 8.58
C PRO A 88 -9.12 5.59 9.23
N VAL A 89 -8.50 6.20 10.23
CA VAL A 89 -7.38 5.61 10.99
C VAL A 89 -7.75 4.23 11.55
N SER A 90 -9.01 4.03 11.97
CA SER A 90 -9.49 2.72 12.42
C SER A 90 -9.36 1.62 11.36
N ASN A 91 -9.59 1.94 10.07
CA ASN A 91 -9.39 0.99 8.98
C ASN A 91 -7.90 0.63 8.83
N VAL A 92 -7.02 1.60 8.94
CA VAL A 92 -5.55 1.37 8.88
C VAL A 92 -5.10 0.46 10.01
N GLN A 93 -5.58 0.73 11.23
CA GLN A 93 -5.29 -0.08 12.41
C GLN A 93 -5.85 -1.51 12.29
N GLU A 94 -7.03 -1.67 11.71
CA GLU A 94 -7.62 -2.99 11.47
C GLU A 94 -6.82 -3.77 10.42
N ILE A 95 -6.44 -3.16 9.30
CA ILE A 95 -5.58 -3.78 8.28
C ILE A 95 -4.28 -4.29 8.92
N GLU A 96 -3.64 -3.46 9.73
CA GLU A 96 -2.41 -3.82 10.43
C GLU A 96 -2.61 -4.99 11.40
N SER A 97 -3.64 -4.90 12.23
CA SER A 97 -3.96 -5.93 13.22
C SER A 97 -4.25 -7.28 12.57
N VAL A 98 -5.08 -7.30 11.52
CA VAL A 98 -5.43 -8.53 10.79
C VAL A 98 -4.20 -9.14 10.13
N LEU A 99 -3.40 -8.35 9.41
CA LEU A 99 -2.21 -8.87 8.74
C LEU A 99 -1.17 -9.38 9.73
N LYS A 100 -0.90 -8.64 10.82
CA LYS A 100 0.03 -9.09 11.88
C LYS A 100 -0.46 -10.37 12.58
N SER A 101 -1.76 -10.51 12.83
CA SER A 101 -2.33 -11.73 13.43
C SER A 101 -2.14 -12.99 12.56
N LYS A 102 -1.99 -12.78 11.25
CA LYS A 102 -1.70 -13.82 10.25
C LYS A 102 -0.20 -14.01 9.98
N GLY A 103 0.67 -13.37 10.79
CA GLY A 103 2.12 -13.45 10.65
C GLY A 103 2.68 -12.69 9.43
N LYS A 104 1.90 -11.75 8.86
CA LYS A 104 2.36 -10.94 7.72
C LYS A 104 3.16 -9.73 8.19
N THR A 105 4.15 -9.33 7.40
CA THR A 105 4.96 -8.14 7.67
C THR A 105 4.29 -6.90 7.12
N ILE A 106 3.93 -5.99 8.01
CA ILE A 106 3.37 -4.68 7.66
C ILE A 106 3.86 -3.61 8.62
N GLU A 107 4.20 -2.46 8.06
CA GLU A 107 4.53 -1.21 8.75
C GLU A 107 3.63 -0.10 8.22
N ASN A 108 2.98 0.67 9.10
CA ASN A 108 2.13 1.80 8.71
C ASN A 108 2.64 3.11 9.32
N HIS A 109 2.59 4.17 8.51
CA HIS A 109 2.83 5.55 8.89
C HIS A 109 1.56 6.35 8.68
N ILE A 110 1.07 6.99 9.75
CA ILE A 110 -0.11 7.86 9.72
C ILE A 110 0.36 9.28 9.95
N TYR A 111 0.02 10.18 9.03
CA TYR A 111 0.46 11.58 9.03
C TYR A 111 -0.65 12.48 9.51
N GLU A 112 -0.36 13.24 10.58
CA GLU A 112 -1.26 14.22 11.16
C GLU A 112 -1.53 15.37 10.17
N GLY A 113 -2.80 15.73 10.02
CA GLY A 113 -3.26 16.80 9.12
C GLY A 113 -3.19 16.45 7.64
N ALA A 114 -2.79 15.24 7.26
CA ALA A 114 -2.75 14.81 5.87
C ALA A 114 -4.08 14.17 5.44
N GLY A 115 -4.56 14.55 4.26
CA GLY A 115 -5.76 13.99 3.64
C GLY A 115 -5.44 12.99 2.53
N HIS A 116 -6.50 12.55 1.84
CA HIS A 116 -6.35 11.68 0.68
C HIS A 116 -5.55 12.37 -0.43
N GLY A 117 -4.52 11.70 -0.95
CA GLY A 117 -3.70 12.25 -2.03
C GLY A 117 -2.64 13.25 -1.55
N PHE A 118 -2.25 13.20 -0.29
CA PHE A 118 -1.28 14.13 0.33
C PHE A 118 0.08 14.20 -0.38
N PHE A 119 0.42 13.22 -1.17
CA PHE A 119 1.71 13.15 -1.88
C PHE A 119 1.73 13.94 -3.20
N CYS A 120 0.56 14.32 -3.73
CA CYS A 120 0.45 14.98 -5.04
C CYS A 120 0.51 16.50 -4.87
N ASP A 121 1.61 17.12 -5.30
CA ASP A 121 1.89 18.57 -5.19
C ASP A 121 0.97 19.44 -6.07
N ASP A 122 0.36 18.87 -7.10
CA ASP A 122 -0.66 19.54 -7.93
C ASP A 122 -2.06 19.59 -7.29
N ARG A 123 -2.24 19.02 -6.08
CA ARG A 123 -3.54 18.95 -5.40
C ARG A 123 -3.58 19.83 -4.15
N GLY A 124 -4.76 20.38 -3.87
CA GLY A 124 -5.01 21.12 -2.63
C GLY A 124 -4.91 20.31 -1.35
N SER A 125 -4.84 18.96 -1.46
CA SER A 125 -4.58 18.05 -0.34
C SER A 125 -3.10 17.77 -0.11
N TYR A 126 -2.20 18.38 -0.86
CA TYR A 126 -0.76 18.21 -0.68
C TYR A 126 -0.33 18.55 0.74
N ASN A 127 0.43 17.66 1.34
CA ASN A 127 1.05 17.88 2.64
C ASN A 127 2.56 17.65 2.50
N GLU A 128 3.31 18.73 2.46
CA GLU A 128 4.75 18.72 2.22
C GLU A 128 5.51 17.86 3.23
N ASN A 129 5.15 17.96 4.51
CA ASN A 129 5.81 17.20 5.57
C ASN A 129 5.58 15.69 5.38
N ALA A 130 4.35 15.30 5.11
CA ALA A 130 4.00 13.90 4.87
C ALA A 130 4.68 13.35 3.60
N ALA A 131 4.72 14.14 2.52
CA ALA A 131 5.35 13.74 1.27
C ALA A 131 6.87 13.59 1.43
N ASN A 132 7.54 14.57 2.05
CA ASN A 132 8.98 14.57 2.26
C ASN A 132 9.45 13.48 3.23
N ASP A 133 8.61 13.03 4.17
CA ASP A 133 8.94 11.96 5.11
C ASP A 133 8.62 10.57 4.52
N SER A 134 7.50 10.42 3.80
CA SER A 134 7.04 9.11 3.31
C SER A 134 7.91 8.55 2.19
N TRP A 135 8.37 9.38 1.26
CA TRP A 135 9.12 8.89 0.10
C TRP A 135 10.48 8.29 0.46
N PRO A 136 11.33 8.94 1.28
CA PRO A 136 12.57 8.33 1.75
C PRO A 136 12.36 7.00 2.50
N LYS A 137 11.27 6.90 3.30
CA LYS A 137 10.92 5.66 3.98
C LYS A 137 10.56 4.54 3.00
N ALA A 138 9.77 4.85 1.96
CA ALA A 138 9.45 3.88 0.91
C ALA A 138 10.72 3.40 0.18
N LEU A 139 11.63 4.32 -0.14
CA LEU A 139 12.91 3.96 -0.78
C LEU A 139 13.80 3.09 0.13
N ALA A 140 13.89 3.43 1.41
CA ALA A 140 14.65 2.65 2.40
C ALA A 140 14.06 1.24 2.55
N PHE A 141 12.73 1.12 2.61
CA PHE A 141 12.03 -0.14 2.65
C PHE A 141 12.30 -1.02 1.41
N PHE A 142 12.25 -0.43 0.23
CA PHE A 142 12.62 -1.16 -0.98
C PHE A 142 14.11 -1.56 -0.98
N ALA A 143 15.02 -0.69 -0.53
CA ALA A 143 16.44 -1.03 -0.43
C ALA A 143 16.72 -2.17 0.57
N GLU A 144 15.86 -2.36 1.58
CA GLU A 144 15.94 -3.47 2.53
C GLU A 144 15.44 -4.79 1.92
N HIS A 145 14.34 -4.75 1.17
CA HIS A 145 13.62 -5.95 0.74
C HIS A 145 13.88 -6.37 -0.72
N LEU A 146 14.48 -5.51 -1.53
CA LEU A 146 14.88 -5.80 -2.92
C LEU A 146 16.41 -6.02 -2.99
N LYS A 147 16.86 -7.19 -2.60
CA LYS A 147 18.30 -7.56 -2.56
C LYS A 147 18.57 -8.84 -3.32
#